data_4ff33f6a3bb5352e4c4c9c5e6656f4e2
#
_entry.id   4ff33f6a3bb5352e4c4c9c5e6656f4e2
#
_cell.length_a   1.000
_cell.length_b   1.000
_cell.length_c   1.000
_cell.angle_alpha   90.00
_cell.angle_beta   90.00
_cell.angle_gamma   90.00
#
_symmetry.space_group_name_H-M   'P 1'
#
loop_
_entity.id
_entity.type
_entity.pdbx_description
1 polymer ?
#
loop_
_entity_poly.entity_id
_entity_poly.type
_entity_poly.pdbx_seq_one_letter_code
_entity_poly.pdbx_strand_id
1 'polypeptide(L)' 'MLQRVGRTGDGGIDGVISLDRLGLEKVYVQAKRWQSTVGRPEIQGFFGALAGQRAKKGVFITTSAFSQQAVEFA' A
#
# COMPACT_ATOMS: atom_id res chain seq x y z
N MET A 1 3.76 -15.56 1.63
CA MET A 1 2.37 -15.60 2.07
C MET A 1 1.90 -14.19 2.42
N LEU A 2 0.71 -13.83 2.00
CA LEU A 2 0.11 -12.53 2.34
C LEU A 2 -0.46 -12.58 3.75
N GLN A 3 -0.03 -11.63 4.57
CA GLN A 3 -0.57 -11.43 5.90
C GLN A 3 -1.40 -10.14 5.90
N ARG A 4 -2.69 -10.26 6.17
CA ARG A 4 -3.59 -9.11 6.19
C ARG A 4 -3.40 -8.33 7.49
N VAL A 5 -3.16 -7.02 7.37
CA VAL A 5 -2.98 -6.15 8.54
C VAL A 5 -4.15 -5.20 8.76
N GLY A 6 -5.12 -5.16 7.84
CA GLY A 6 -6.30 -4.33 8.01
C GLY A 6 -7.12 -4.28 6.74
N ARG A 7 -8.36 -3.78 6.88
CA ARG A 7 -9.27 -3.56 5.77
C ARG A 7 -9.68 -2.09 5.78
N THR A 8 -9.53 -1.43 4.64
CA THR A 8 -9.93 -0.04 4.52
C THR A 8 -11.44 0.06 4.37
N GLY A 9 -12.02 1.21 4.77
CA GLY A 9 -13.44 1.43 4.70
C GLY A 9 -14.00 1.55 3.28
N ASP A 10 -13.13 1.66 2.28
CA ASP A 10 -13.50 1.76 0.87
C ASP A 10 -13.40 0.41 0.14
N GLY A 11 -13.34 -0.68 0.86
CA GLY A 11 -13.26 -2.02 0.31
C GLY A 11 -11.85 -2.47 -0.06
N GLY A 12 -10.83 -1.68 0.28
CA GLY A 12 -9.45 -2.04 0.03
C GLY A 12 -8.91 -3.03 1.05
N ILE A 13 -7.76 -3.57 0.77
CA ILE A 13 -7.09 -4.57 1.61
C ILE A 13 -5.64 -4.14 1.79
N ASP A 14 -5.18 -4.16 3.03
CA ASP A 14 -3.78 -3.98 3.37
C ASP A 14 -3.19 -5.33 3.77
N GLY A 15 -1.97 -5.58 3.34
CA GLY A 15 -1.31 -6.81 3.72
C GLY A 15 0.19 -6.74 3.56
N VAL A 16 0.88 -7.68 4.17
CA VAL A 16 2.33 -7.81 4.07
C VAL A 16 2.63 -9.19 3.49
N ILE A 17 3.48 -9.22 2.47
CA ILE A 17 3.94 -10.46 1.86
C ILE A 17 5.38 -10.70 2.32
N SER A 18 5.64 -11.86 2.91
CA SER A 18 7.00 -12.29 3.25
C SER A 18 7.57 -13.07 2.07
N LEU A 19 8.72 -12.63 1.58
CA LEU A 19 9.36 -13.25 0.42
C LEU A 19 10.35 -14.35 0.84
N ASP A 20 10.67 -14.45 2.11
CA ASP A 20 11.59 -15.46 2.63
C ASP A 20 11.01 -16.10 3.90
N ARG A 21 11.62 -17.22 4.31
CA ARG A 21 11.15 -17.95 5.48
C ARG A 21 11.39 -17.21 6.79
N LEU A 22 12.40 -16.36 6.83
CA LEU A 22 12.78 -15.63 8.03
C LEU A 22 11.99 -14.33 8.19
N GLY A 23 11.23 -13.93 7.17
CA GLY A 23 10.49 -12.67 7.20
C GLY A 23 11.37 -11.44 7.12
N LEU A 24 12.59 -11.56 6.60
CA LEU A 24 13.51 -10.44 6.44
C LEU A 24 13.20 -9.62 5.20
N GLU A 25 12.62 -10.25 4.19
CA GLU A 25 12.21 -9.59 2.95
C GLU A 25 10.69 -9.46 2.96
N LYS A 26 10.20 -8.25 3.18
CA LYS A 26 8.76 -7.98 3.26
C LYS A 26 8.38 -6.95 2.23
N VAL A 27 7.19 -7.15 1.62
CA VAL A 27 6.56 -6.20 0.71
C VAL A 27 5.21 -5.82 1.29
N TYR A 28 4.97 -4.53 1.48
CA TYR A 28 3.67 -4.04 1.91
C TYR A 28 2.82 -3.78 0.69
N VAL A 29 1.62 -4.34 0.68
CA VAL A 29 0.67 -4.21 -0.43
C VAL A 29 -0.58 -3.53 0.08
N GLN A 30 -1.02 -2.48 -0.61
CA GLN A 30 -2.30 -1.84 -0.35
C GLN A 30 -3.08 -1.80 -1.64
N ALA A 31 -4.31 -2.29 -1.61
CA ALA A 31 -5.23 -2.27 -2.74
C ALA A 31 -6.46 -1.44 -2.36
N LYS A 32 -6.83 -0.51 -3.22
CA LYS A 32 -8.00 0.35 -2.99
C LYS A 32 -8.92 0.31 -4.20
N ARG A 33 -10.20 0.06 -3.92
CA ARG A 33 -11.25 0.09 -4.94
C ARG A 33 -11.95 1.44 -4.87
N TRP A 34 -11.33 2.43 -5.52
CA TRP A 34 -11.83 3.81 -5.51
C TRP A 34 -12.34 4.21 -6.88
N GLN A 35 -13.38 5.03 -6.89
CA GLN A 35 -13.82 5.72 -8.09
C GLN A 35 -13.09 7.05 -8.25
N SER A 36 -12.60 7.61 -7.15
CA SER A 36 -11.88 8.87 -7.16
C SER A 36 -10.40 8.66 -7.43
N THR A 37 -9.74 9.68 -7.99
CA THR A 37 -8.30 9.67 -8.20
C THR A 37 -7.56 9.58 -6.88
N VAL A 38 -6.53 8.74 -6.83
CA VAL A 38 -5.67 8.62 -5.66
C VAL A 38 -4.73 9.82 -5.62
N GLY A 39 -4.80 10.60 -4.57
CA GLY A 39 -4.02 11.81 -4.41
C GLY A 39 -2.80 11.60 -3.53
N ARG A 40 -2.03 12.69 -3.37
CA ARG A 40 -0.82 12.68 -2.56
C ARG A 40 -1.07 12.26 -1.10
N PRO A 41 -2.16 12.71 -0.42
CA PRO A 41 -2.37 12.29 0.96
C PRO A 41 -2.46 10.77 1.13
N GLU A 42 -3.08 10.08 0.18
CA GLU A 42 -3.19 8.62 0.23
C GLU A 42 -1.83 7.96 0.06
N ILE A 43 -0.98 8.49 -0.80
CA ILE A 43 0.36 7.94 -1.01
C ILE A 43 1.25 8.24 0.20
N GLN A 44 1.13 9.42 0.81
CA GLN A 44 1.84 9.73 2.05
C GLN A 44 1.45 8.78 3.17
N GLY A 45 0.16 8.49 3.31
CA GLY A 45 -0.32 7.51 4.28
C GLY A 45 0.22 6.11 4.00
N PHE A 46 0.31 5.75 2.72
CA PHE A 46 0.86 4.47 2.31
C PHE A 46 2.34 4.35 2.73
N PHE A 47 3.14 5.37 2.51
CA PHE A 47 4.54 5.35 2.92
C PHE A 47 4.69 5.27 4.44
N GLY A 48 3.80 5.95 5.18
CA GLY A 48 3.79 5.83 6.64
C GLY A 48 3.48 4.41 7.10
N ALA A 49 2.49 3.78 6.48
CA ALA A 49 2.13 2.41 6.78
C ALA A 49 3.26 1.43 6.39
N LEU A 50 3.91 1.68 5.26
CA LEU A 50 5.05 0.89 4.80
C LEU A 50 6.16 0.90 5.87
N ALA A 51 6.50 2.07 6.38
CA ALA A 51 7.51 2.20 7.42
C ALA A 51 7.07 1.50 8.71
N GLY A 52 5.80 1.63 9.08
CA GLY A 52 5.25 0.99 10.28
C GLY A 52 5.30 -0.54 10.20
N GLN A 53 5.17 -1.10 9.01
CA GLN A 53 5.24 -2.55 8.81
C GLN A 53 6.68 -3.05 8.60
N ARG A 54 7.66 -2.16 8.60
CA ARG A 54 9.07 -2.50 8.40
C ARG A 54 9.30 -3.23 7.09
N ALA A 55 8.51 -2.91 6.07
CA ALA A 55 8.68 -3.49 4.75
C ALA A 55 9.68 -2.68 3.94
N LYS A 56 10.45 -3.35 3.10
CA LYS A 56 11.45 -2.68 2.27
C LYS A 56 10.87 -2.12 0.99
N LYS A 57 9.76 -2.71 0.53
CA LYS A 57 9.10 -2.32 -0.70
C LYS A 57 7.61 -2.21 -0.48
N GLY A 58 6.96 -1.37 -1.27
CA GLY A 58 5.53 -1.22 -1.22
C GLY A 58 4.92 -1.26 -2.62
N VAL A 59 3.72 -1.83 -2.71
CA VAL A 59 2.94 -1.88 -3.93
C VAL A 59 1.57 -1.29 -3.62
N PHE A 60 1.18 -0.26 -4.36
CA PHE A 60 -0.13 0.36 -4.23
C PHE A 60 -0.93 0.08 -5.50
N ILE A 61 -2.07 -0.57 -5.35
CA ILE A 61 -2.92 -0.96 -6.47
C ILE A 61 -4.26 -0.23 -6.32
N THR A 62 -4.73 0.37 -7.41
CA THR A 62 -6.04 1.03 -7.42
C THR A 62 -6.77 0.73 -8.71
N THR A 63 -8.11 0.75 -8.66
CA THR A 63 -8.95 0.66 -9.85
C THR A 63 -9.17 2.01 -10.51
N SER A 64 -8.72 3.10 -9.87
CA SER A 64 -8.81 4.46 -10.43
C SER A 64 -7.46 4.89 -10.98
N ALA A 65 -7.19 6.20 -10.98
CA ALA A 65 -5.93 6.76 -11.45
C ALA A 65 -5.20 7.44 -10.30
N PHE A 66 -3.91 7.71 -10.49
CA PHE A 66 -3.13 8.50 -9.55
C PHE A 66 -3.10 9.95 -10.02
N SER A 67 -3.18 10.89 -9.07
CA SER A 67 -2.98 12.30 -9.39
C SER A 67 -1.52 12.56 -9.74
N GLN A 68 -1.25 13.69 -10.41
CA GLN A 68 0.11 14.08 -10.73
C GLN A 68 0.94 14.27 -9.45
N GLN A 69 0.35 14.90 -8.44
CA GLN A 69 1.02 15.10 -7.15
C GLN A 69 1.38 13.78 -6.47
N ALA A 70 0.51 12.77 -6.58
CA ALA A 70 0.81 11.45 -6.02
C ALA A 70 1.97 10.79 -6.75
N VAL A 71 2.01 10.86 -8.08
CA VAL A 71 3.09 10.30 -8.88
C VAL A 71 4.41 11.00 -8.58
N GLU A 72 4.41 12.32 -8.46
CA GLU A 72 5.61 13.08 -8.16
C GLU A 72 6.14 12.81 -6.76
N PHE A 73 5.24 12.56 -5.81
CA PHE A 73 5.64 12.25 -4.43
C PHE A 73 6.28 10.87 -4.31
N ALA A 74 5.79 9.91 -5.09
CA ALA A 74 6.23 8.50 -4.98
C ALA A 74 7.70 8.26 -5.37
#